data_813f585bb3b3bab456bf732f3c47a1f6
#
_entry.id   813f585bb3b3bab456bf732f3c47a1f6
#
_cell.length_a   1.000
_cell.length_b   1.000
_cell.length_c   1.000
_cell.angle_alpha   90.00
_cell.angle_beta   90.00
_cell.angle_gamma   90.00
#
_symmetry.space_group_name_H-M   'P 1'
#
loop_
_entity.id
_entity.type
_entity.pdbx_description
1 polymer ?
#
loop_
_entity_poly.entity_id
_entity_poly.type
_entity_poly.pdbx_seq_one_letter_code
_entity_poly.pdbx_strand_id
1 'polypeptide(L)' 'MTEKRLRVPDMHCGHCKAAVESELNKISGVESSNADVEKGTVEVSYDEGMVSTEDLKDAIEEAGYTVAA' A
#
# COMPACT_ATOMS: atom_id res chain seq x y z
N MET A 1 1.22 -14.08 8.70
CA MET A 1 1.05 -12.79 8.01
C MET A 1 0.49 -13.01 6.62
N THR A 2 -0.38 -12.13 6.18
CA THR A 2 -0.99 -12.21 4.86
C THR A 2 -0.31 -11.23 3.93
N GLU A 3 0.00 -11.68 2.73
CA GLU A 3 0.57 -10.79 1.71
C GLU A 3 -0.49 -10.49 0.67
N LYS A 4 -0.60 -9.22 0.29
CA LYS A 4 -1.54 -8.79 -0.71
C LYS A 4 -0.87 -7.81 -1.66
N ARG A 5 -1.21 -7.93 -2.94
CA ARG A 5 -0.74 -7.02 -3.97
C ARG A 5 -1.89 -6.13 -4.41
N LEU A 6 -1.68 -4.83 -4.36
CA LEU A 6 -2.66 -3.84 -4.78
C LEU A 6 -2.14 -3.12 -6.01
N ARG A 7 -3.03 -2.76 -6.91
CA ARG A 7 -2.65 -2.05 -8.13
C ARG A 7 -2.90 -0.57 -7.95
N VAL A 8 -1.86 0.23 -8.15
CA VAL A 8 -1.93 1.68 -8.01
C VAL A 8 -1.33 2.30 -9.28
N PRO A 9 -2.13 2.38 -10.36
CA PRO A 9 -1.61 2.83 -11.66
C PRO A 9 -1.14 4.29 -11.66
N ASP A 10 -1.59 5.09 -10.69
CA ASP A 10 -1.17 6.50 -10.58
C ASP A 10 0.23 6.66 -10.00
N MET A 11 0.83 5.60 -9.54
CA MET A 11 2.14 5.64 -8.90
C MET A 11 3.25 5.57 -9.97
N HIS A 12 3.95 6.68 -10.20
CA HIS A 12 4.89 6.80 -11.30
C HIS A 12 6.32 7.18 -10.91
N CYS A 13 6.58 7.50 -9.66
CA CYS A 13 7.89 8.03 -9.28
C CYS A 13 8.32 7.56 -7.90
N GLY A 14 9.58 7.80 -7.56
CA GLY A 14 10.12 7.40 -6.27
C GLY A 14 9.43 8.07 -5.08
N HIS A 15 8.97 9.29 -5.24
CA HIS A 15 8.24 10.00 -4.19
C HIS A 15 6.89 9.33 -3.93
N CYS A 16 6.25 8.84 -4.97
CA CYS A 16 5.00 8.11 -4.85
C CYS A 16 5.19 6.84 -4.03
N LYS A 17 6.25 6.11 -4.34
CA LYS A 17 6.61 4.90 -3.60
C LYS A 17 6.79 5.21 -2.11
N ALA A 18 7.60 6.21 -1.80
CA ALA A 18 7.89 6.58 -0.41
C ALA A 18 6.62 7.00 0.34
N ALA A 19 5.77 7.79 -0.31
CA ALA A 19 4.54 8.27 0.30
C ALA A 19 3.58 7.11 0.62
N VAL A 20 3.41 6.19 -0.33
CA VAL A 20 2.53 5.04 -0.15
C VAL A 20 3.07 4.12 0.95
N GLU A 21 4.35 3.82 0.92
CA GLU A 21 4.95 2.96 1.93
C GLU A 21 4.87 3.59 3.32
N SER A 22 5.10 4.90 3.40
CA SER A 22 5.01 5.62 4.67
C SER A 22 3.61 5.52 5.28
N GLU A 23 2.58 5.75 4.46
CA GLU A 23 1.21 5.66 4.94
C GLU A 23 0.83 4.24 5.37
N LEU A 24 1.25 3.24 4.59
CA LEU A 24 0.97 1.85 4.93
C LEU A 24 1.67 1.44 6.23
N ASN A 25 2.92 1.86 6.41
CA ASN A 25 3.68 1.50 7.60
C ASN A 25 3.15 2.14 8.89
N LYS A 26 2.32 3.17 8.77
CA LYS A 26 1.67 3.78 9.94
C LYS A 26 0.55 2.93 10.51
N ILE A 27 0.05 1.98 9.74
CA ILE A 27 -1.08 1.14 10.17
C ILE A 27 -0.59 0.07 11.12
N SER A 28 -1.20 -0.01 12.31
CA SER A 28 -0.94 -1.09 13.25
C SER A 28 -1.38 -2.41 12.62
N GLY A 29 -0.47 -3.38 12.58
CA GLY A 29 -0.75 -4.66 11.96
C GLY A 29 -0.10 -4.84 10.61
N VAL A 30 0.43 -3.77 10.00
CA VAL A 30 1.22 -3.88 8.77
C VAL A 30 2.67 -4.15 9.17
N GLU A 31 3.19 -5.28 8.68
CA GLU A 31 4.57 -5.66 8.97
C GLU A 31 5.53 -4.99 7.99
N SER A 32 5.19 -5.01 6.71
CA SER A 32 6.05 -4.40 5.70
C SER A 32 5.23 -4.02 4.48
N SER A 33 5.75 -3.11 3.70
CA SER A 33 5.16 -2.72 2.44
C SER A 33 6.27 -2.47 1.42
N ASN A 34 6.00 -2.78 0.17
CA ASN A 34 6.94 -2.58 -0.92
C ASN A 34 6.19 -2.13 -2.16
N ALA A 35 6.44 -0.90 -2.58
CA ALA A 35 5.81 -0.34 -3.77
C ALA A 35 6.75 -0.46 -4.97
N ASP A 36 6.19 -0.87 -6.10
CA ASP A 36 6.92 -0.98 -7.36
C ASP A 36 6.32 0.01 -8.34
N VAL A 37 7.03 1.11 -8.58
CA VAL A 37 6.51 2.18 -9.45
C VAL A 37 6.51 1.77 -10.92
N GLU A 38 7.39 0.88 -11.32
CA GLU A 38 7.43 0.41 -12.70
C GLU A 38 6.21 -0.44 -13.04
N LYS A 39 5.80 -1.28 -12.11
CA LYS A 39 4.64 -2.15 -12.28
C LYS A 39 3.35 -1.50 -11.82
N GLY A 40 3.45 -0.41 -11.06
CA GLY A 40 2.29 0.24 -10.47
C GLY A 40 1.60 -0.63 -9.43
N THR A 41 2.36 -1.41 -8.67
CA THR A 41 1.81 -2.32 -7.67
C THR A 41 2.43 -2.06 -6.30
N VAL A 42 1.69 -2.44 -5.26
CA VAL A 42 2.15 -2.35 -3.88
C VAL A 42 1.93 -3.71 -3.22
N GLU A 43 2.99 -4.29 -2.69
CA GLU A 43 2.90 -5.54 -1.95
C GLU A 43 2.97 -5.22 -0.47
N VAL A 44 2.00 -5.74 0.29
CA VAL A 44 1.89 -5.47 1.72
C VAL A 44 1.81 -6.79 2.47
N SER A 45 2.63 -6.92 3.52
CA SER A 45 2.52 -8.02 4.48
C SER A 45 1.86 -7.46 5.74
N TYR A 46 0.76 -8.05 6.14
CA TYR A 46 -0.02 -7.54 7.25
C TYR A 46 -0.76 -8.66 7.98
N ASP A 47 -1.23 -8.34 9.18
CA ASP A 47 -2.04 -9.27 9.98
C ASP A 47 -3.51 -9.01 9.64
N GLU A 48 -4.12 -9.93 8.92
CA GLU A 48 -5.52 -9.78 8.47
C GLU A 48 -6.51 -9.78 9.64
N GLY A 49 -6.10 -10.20 10.81
CA GLY A 49 -6.92 -10.08 12.02
C GLY A 49 -6.93 -8.68 12.59
N MET A 50 -6.00 -7.82 12.20
CA MET A 50 -5.89 -6.45 12.68
C MET A 50 -6.16 -5.42 11.59
N VAL A 51 -5.88 -5.76 10.34
CA VAL A 51 -5.96 -4.83 9.22
C VAL A 51 -6.81 -5.45 8.12
N SER A 52 -7.70 -4.68 7.54
CA SER A 52 -8.50 -5.13 6.40
C SER A 52 -7.93 -4.57 5.10
N THR A 53 -8.36 -5.13 3.97
CA THR A 53 -7.98 -4.61 2.67
C THR A 53 -8.39 -3.15 2.51
N GLU A 54 -9.55 -2.79 3.06
CA GLU A 54 -10.03 -1.40 2.99
C GLU A 54 -9.11 -0.45 3.73
N ASP A 55 -8.54 -0.88 4.86
CA ASP A 55 -7.58 -0.06 5.59
C ASP A 55 -6.36 0.23 4.73
N LEU A 56 -5.90 -0.77 3.97
CA LEU A 56 -4.76 -0.59 3.06
C LEU A 56 -5.10 0.38 1.94
N LYS A 57 -6.29 0.23 1.37
CA LYS A 57 -6.75 1.13 0.30
C LYS A 57 -6.87 2.55 0.81
N ASP A 58 -7.44 2.73 1.99
CA ASP A 58 -7.60 4.06 2.58
C ASP A 58 -6.24 4.73 2.79
N ALA A 59 -5.25 3.98 3.24
CA ALA A 59 -3.91 4.52 3.45
C ALA A 59 -3.30 5.00 2.13
N ILE A 60 -3.48 4.22 1.06
CA ILE A 60 -2.96 4.61 -0.25
C ILE A 60 -3.69 5.85 -0.76
N GLU A 61 -5.00 5.94 -0.54
CA GLU A 61 -5.77 7.11 -0.95
C GLU A 61 -5.37 8.35 -0.15
N GLU A 62 -5.05 8.18 1.13
CA GLU A 62 -4.54 9.28 1.94
C GLU A 62 -3.20 9.80 1.41
N ALA A 63 -2.41 8.94 0.80
CA ALA A 63 -1.17 9.35 0.15
C ALA A 63 -1.41 10.09 -1.17
N GLY A 64 -2.66 10.12 -1.65
CA GLY A 64 -3.03 10.83 -2.87
C GLY A 64 -3.13 9.95 -4.10
N TYR A 65 -3.22 8.65 -3.94
CA TYR A 65 -3.28 7.71 -5.06
C TYR A 65 -4.55 6.88 -5.00
N THR A 66 -4.93 6.31 -6.16
CA THR A 66 -6.14 5.50 -6.27
C THR A 66 -5.75 4.04 -6.44
N VAL A 67 -6.41 3.16 -5.71
CA VAL A 67 -6.21 1.71 -5.84
C VAL A 67 -7.19 1.19 -6.88
N ALA A 68 -6.67 0.53 -7.91
CA ALA A 68 -7.49 0.01 -9.00
C ALA A 68 -8.01 -1.40 -8.72
N ALA A 69 -7.28 -2.18 -7.93
CA ALA A 69 -7.71 -3.56 -7.63
C ALA A 69 -7.03 -4.10 -6.39
#